data_6a1741790119bbc59e1d6d615f7d2958
#
_entry.id   6a1741790119bbc59e1d6d615f7d2958
#
_cell.length_a   1.000
_cell.length_b   1.000
_cell.length_c   1.000
_cell.angle_alpha   90.00
_cell.angle_beta   90.00
_cell.angle_gamma   90.00
#
_symmetry.space_group_name_H-M   'P 1'
#
loop_
_entity.id
_entity.type
_entity.pdbx_description
1 polymer ?
#
loop_
_entity_poly.entity_id
_entity_poly.type
_entity_poly.pdbx_seq_one_letter_code
_entity_poly.pdbx_strand_id
1 'polypeptide(L)'
;MTPEAVLFDLDGTLVDTALDFFSVVNSLREEEGLLALADSTIREQVSNGGVALACLTWEIDRSHPDIQDYRQRLLDRYENTVGDKAQLFKGFSELLNKLEQGSVPWGIVTNKPRLYTDLLLERMPLACKFVVCPEDVQRTKPAPDSLLLCASMMEVQPSSCWYVGDHIRDIEAARAAGMTSIAALFGYIEESEDPQAWQADHYVNDPYEITALLSGKA
;
A
#
# COMPACT_ATOMS: atom_id res chain seq x y z
N MET A 1 14.46 14.64 12.93
CA MET A 1 13.49 15.73 13.24
C MET A 1 12.09 15.12 13.26
N THR A 2 11.22 15.58 14.14
CA THR A 2 9.81 15.15 14.14
C THR A 2 9.14 15.68 12.86
N PRO A 3 8.40 14.87 12.10
CA PRO A 3 7.73 15.32 10.89
C PRO A 3 6.53 16.23 11.21
N GLU A 4 6.20 17.13 10.28
CA GLU A 4 4.97 17.93 10.36
C GLU A 4 3.75 17.14 9.85
N ALA A 5 3.97 16.13 9.00
CA ALA A 5 2.94 15.17 8.55
C ALA A 5 3.55 13.81 8.23
N VAL A 6 2.74 12.74 8.33
CA VAL A 6 3.14 11.39 7.90
C VAL A 6 2.14 10.85 6.88
N LEU A 7 2.65 10.45 5.73
CA LEU A 7 1.88 9.85 4.66
C LEU A 7 2.22 8.36 4.57
N PHE A 8 1.22 7.54 4.30
CA PHE A 8 1.36 6.08 4.21
C PHE A 8 0.86 5.57 2.87
N ASP A 9 1.54 4.58 2.29
CA ASP A 9 0.88 3.69 1.34
C ASP A 9 -0.21 2.88 2.06
N LEU A 10 -1.10 2.29 1.29
CA LEU A 10 -2.26 1.56 1.81
C LEU A 10 -1.99 0.05 1.88
N ASP A 11 -1.94 -0.61 0.70
CA ASP A 11 -1.79 -2.05 0.59
C ASP A 11 -0.35 -2.48 0.96
N GLY A 12 -0.19 -3.37 1.92
CA GLY A 12 1.14 -3.84 2.35
C GLY A 12 1.86 -2.91 3.34
N THR A 13 1.35 -1.70 3.54
CA THR A 13 1.93 -0.75 4.47
C THR A 13 1.00 -0.47 5.65
N LEU A 14 -0.09 0.27 5.42
CA LEU A 14 -1.06 0.59 6.48
C LEU A 14 -1.99 -0.59 6.78
N VAL A 15 -2.44 -1.26 5.71
CA VAL A 15 -3.44 -2.33 5.74
C VAL A 15 -2.90 -3.61 5.10
N ASP A 16 -3.08 -4.73 5.78
CA ASP A 16 -2.86 -6.07 5.23
C ASP A 16 -4.09 -6.50 4.40
N THR A 17 -4.14 -6.05 3.16
CA THR A 17 -5.20 -6.35 2.20
C THR A 17 -4.98 -7.68 1.47
N ALA A 18 -3.81 -8.30 1.57
CA ALA A 18 -3.53 -9.60 0.96
C ALA A 18 -4.47 -10.69 1.46
N LEU A 19 -4.96 -10.55 2.70
CA LEU A 19 -5.91 -11.48 3.32
C LEU A 19 -7.21 -11.64 2.52
N ASP A 20 -7.68 -10.58 1.85
CA ASP A 20 -8.84 -10.64 0.97
C ASP A 20 -8.51 -11.40 -0.32
N PHE A 21 -7.33 -11.17 -0.89
CA PHE A 21 -6.91 -11.77 -2.15
C PHE A 21 -6.66 -13.28 -2.06
N PHE A 22 -6.32 -13.83 -0.89
CA PHE A 22 -6.13 -15.28 -0.73
C PHE A 22 -7.37 -16.08 -1.14
N SER A 23 -8.55 -15.64 -0.72
CA SER A 23 -9.81 -16.28 -1.08
C SER A 23 -10.25 -15.96 -2.51
N VAL A 24 -10.04 -14.74 -2.98
CA VAL A 24 -10.36 -14.32 -4.35
C VAL A 24 -9.58 -15.16 -5.37
N VAL A 25 -8.26 -15.19 -5.26
CA VAL A 25 -7.38 -15.93 -6.18
C VAL A 25 -7.71 -17.42 -6.15
N ASN A 26 -7.76 -18.03 -4.96
CA ASN A 26 -7.95 -19.48 -4.85
C ASN A 26 -9.35 -19.93 -5.26
N SER A 27 -10.41 -19.12 -5.05
CA SER A 27 -11.74 -19.45 -5.58
C SER A 27 -11.80 -19.40 -7.12
N LEU A 28 -11.12 -18.44 -7.74
CA LEU A 28 -11.06 -18.35 -9.20
C LEU A 28 -10.23 -19.50 -9.81
N ARG A 29 -9.17 -19.92 -9.14
CA ARG A 29 -8.37 -21.09 -9.55
C ARG A 29 -9.17 -22.40 -9.45
N GLU A 30 -9.94 -22.56 -8.39
CA GLU A 30 -10.84 -23.72 -8.23
C GLU A 30 -11.87 -23.82 -9.35
N GLU A 31 -12.45 -22.70 -9.79
CA GLU A 31 -13.39 -22.64 -10.93
C GLU A 31 -12.76 -23.14 -12.24
N GLU A 32 -11.46 -22.94 -12.41
CA GLU A 32 -10.68 -23.40 -13.59
C GLU A 32 -10.05 -24.80 -13.40
N GLY A 33 -10.28 -25.46 -12.25
CA GLY A 33 -9.68 -26.75 -11.94
C GLY A 33 -8.18 -26.68 -11.64
N LEU A 34 -7.65 -25.49 -11.33
CA LEU A 34 -6.25 -25.28 -10.96
C LEU A 34 -6.04 -25.51 -9.46
N LEU A 35 -4.83 -25.90 -9.09
CA LEU A 35 -4.46 -26.08 -7.68
C LEU A 35 -4.42 -24.72 -6.95
N ALA A 36 -4.84 -24.72 -5.68
CA ALA A 36 -4.71 -23.56 -4.82
C ALA A 36 -3.23 -23.18 -4.62
N LEU A 37 -2.99 -21.87 -4.52
CA LEU A 37 -1.67 -21.31 -4.23
C LEU A 37 -1.51 -21.08 -2.74
N ALA A 38 -0.26 -21.09 -2.28
CA ALA A 38 0.08 -20.69 -0.92
C ALA A 38 -0.19 -19.17 -0.73
N ASP A 39 -0.61 -18.79 0.48
CA ASP A 39 -0.88 -17.41 0.85
C ASP A 39 0.35 -16.51 0.63
N SER A 40 1.56 -16.99 0.91
CA SER A 40 2.81 -16.26 0.67
C SER A 40 2.99 -15.89 -0.81
N THR A 41 2.73 -16.83 -1.74
CA THR A 41 2.84 -16.59 -3.18
C THR A 41 1.86 -15.52 -3.67
N ILE A 42 0.64 -15.51 -3.12
CA ILE A 42 -0.36 -14.48 -3.47
C ILE A 42 0.05 -13.13 -2.88
N ARG A 43 0.49 -13.11 -1.62
CA ARG A 43 0.90 -11.91 -0.89
C ARG A 43 1.96 -11.10 -1.64
N GLU A 44 3.01 -11.75 -2.11
CA GLU A 44 4.11 -11.11 -2.85
C GLU A 44 3.65 -10.36 -4.11
N GLN A 45 2.52 -10.77 -4.70
CA GLN A 45 2.03 -10.17 -5.94
C GLN A 45 0.98 -9.05 -5.74
N VAL A 46 0.51 -8.83 -4.51
CA VAL A 46 -0.55 -7.84 -4.25
C VAL A 46 -0.09 -6.42 -4.60
N SER A 47 1.12 -6.01 -4.19
CA SER A 47 1.67 -4.70 -4.52
C SER A 47 1.92 -4.51 -6.01
N ASN A 48 2.07 -5.61 -6.79
CA ASN A 48 2.23 -5.56 -8.25
C ASN A 48 0.91 -5.34 -9.00
N GLY A 49 -0.22 -5.32 -8.27
CA GLY A 49 -1.54 -4.94 -8.74
C GLY A 49 -2.30 -6.01 -9.50
N GLY A 50 -3.51 -5.66 -9.94
CA GLY A 50 -4.46 -6.61 -10.50
C GLY A 50 -3.99 -7.38 -11.74
N VAL A 51 -3.08 -6.84 -12.56
CA VAL A 51 -2.50 -7.57 -13.71
C VAL A 51 -1.58 -8.69 -13.22
N ALA A 52 -0.73 -8.43 -12.23
CA ALA A 52 0.16 -9.47 -11.68
C ALA A 52 -0.64 -10.58 -11.01
N LEU A 53 -1.65 -10.21 -10.22
CA LEU A 53 -2.56 -11.17 -9.62
C LEU A 53 -3.35 -11.99 -10.67
N ALA A 54 -3.78 -11.38 -11.78
CA ALA A 54 -4.41 -12.10 -12.87
C ALA A 54 -3.45 -13.10 -13.53
N CYS A 55 -2.22 -12.69 -13.82
CA CYS A 55 -1.19 -13.59 -14.33
C CYS A 55 -0.97 -14.80 -13.40
N LEU A 56 -0.88 -14.55 -12.11
CA LEU A 56 -0.73 -15.59 -11.10
C LEU A 56 -1.95 -16.52 -11.02
N THR A 57 -3.16 -15.94 -11.06
CA THR A 57 -4.42 -16.69 -10.92
C THR A 57 -4.62 -17.70 -12.03
N TRP A 58 -4.34 -17.32 -13.28
CA TRP A 58 -4.59 -18.15 -14.48
C TRP A 58 -3.32 -18.72 -15.13
N GLU A 59 -2.16 -18.55 -14.52
CA GLU A 59 -0.86 -19.04 -15.02
C GLU A 59 -0.56 -18.52 -16.44
N ILE A 60 -0.86 -17.25 -16.69
CA ILE A 60 -0.65 -16.54 -17.95
C ILE A 60 0.37 -15.42 -17.78
N ASP A 61 1.01 -15.00 -18.85
CA ASP A 61 1.92 -13.85 -18.81
C ASP A 61 1.23 -12.52 -19.15
N ARG A 62 1.93 -11.43 -18.89
CA ARG A 62 1.41 -10.06 -19.10
C ARG A 62 1.09 -9.73 -20.55
N SER A 63 1.64 -10.50 -21.52
CA SER A 63 1.41 -10.31 -22.95
C SER A 63 0.18 -11.07 -23.46
N HIS A 64 -0.51 -11.83 -22.60
CA HIS A 64 -1.73 -12.55 -22.99
C HIS A 64 -2.77 -11.59 -23.59
N PRO A 65 -3.35 -11.90 -24.78
CA PRO A 65 -4.24 -10.98 -25.48
C PRO A 65 -5.45 -10.55 -24.64
N ASP A 66 -5.97 -11.45 -23.79
CA ASP A 66 -7.16 -11.21 -22.96
C ASP A 66 -6.80 -10.85 -21.51
N ILE A 67 -5.57 -10.39 -21.23
CA ILE A 67 -5.11 -10.08 -19.85
C ILE A 67 -6.01 -9.09 -19.13
N GLN A 68 -6.61 -8.13 -19.87
CA GLN A 68 -7.50 -7.15 -19.27
C GLN A 68 -8.84 -7.77 -18.84
N ASP A 69 -9.35 -8.78 -19.56
CA ASP A 69 -10.58 -9.50 -19.21
C ASP A 69 -10.34 -10.35 -17.96
N TYR A 70 -9.20 -11.04 -17.87
CA TYR A 70 -8.79 -11.78 -16.67
C TYR A 70 -8.63 -10.84 -15.46
N ARG A 71 -7.96 -9.71 -15.65
CA ARG A 71 -7.83 -8.69 -14.62
C ARG A 71 -9.21 -8.19 -14.16
N GLN A 72 -10.13 -7.89 -15.08
CA GLN A 72 -11.46 -7.41 -14.73
C GLN A 72 -12.24 -8.48 -13.95
N ARG A 73 -12.21 -9.75 -14.38
CA ARG A 73 -12.85 -10.86 -13.67
C ARG A 73 -12.31 -11.01 -12.22
N LEU A 74 -11.03 -10.85 -12.01
CA LEU A 74 -10.43 -10.85 -10.68
C LEU A 74 -10.93 -9.67 -9.84
N LEU A 75 -10.97 -8.48 -10.43
CA LEU A 75 -11.40 -7.27 -9.74
C LEU A 75 -12.90 -7.27 -9.42
N ASP A 76 -13.74 -7.82 -10.30
CA ASP A 76 -15.18 -8.00 -10.05
C ASP A 76 -15.41 -8.93 -8.84
N ARG A 77 -14.59 -9.97 -8.69
CA ARG A 77 -14.63 -10.84 -7.52
C ARG A 77 -14.15 -10.11 -6.26
N TYR A 78 -13.05 -9.35 -6.37
CA TYR A 78 -12.49 -8.59 -5.27
C TYR A 78 -13.44 -7.49 -4.77
N GLU A 79 -14.16 -6.80 -5.65
CA GLU A 79 -15.13 -5.74 -5.27
C GLU A 79 -16.16 -6.22 -4.25
N ASN A 80 -16.58 -7.47 -4.35
CA ASN A 80 -17.55 -8.05 -3.42
C ASN A 80 -16.95 -8.42 -2.04
N THR A 81 -15.63 -8.58 -1.95
CA THR A 81 -14.92 -9.09 -0.76
C THR A 81 -13.91 -8.13 -0.16
N VAL A 82 -13.69 -6.97 -0.79
CA VAL A 82 -12.73 -5.97 -0.31
C VAL A 82 -13.07 -5.54 1.12
N GLY A 83 -12.10 -5.65 2.03
CA GLY A 83 -12.27 -5.31 3.44
C GLY A 83 -12.91 -6.39 4.32
N ASP A 84 -13.27 -7.56 3.77
CA ASP A 84 -13.88 -8.64 4.57
C ASP A 84 -12.88 -9.26 5.58
N LYS A 85 -11.61 -9.36 5.20
CA LYS A 85 -10.51 -9.91 6.02
C LYS A 85 -9.36 -8.93 6.22
N ALA A 86 -9.32 -7.84 5.44
CA ALA A 86 -8.28 -6.83 5.55
C ALA A 86 -8.22 -6.26 6.98
N GLN A 87 -7.03 -5.98 7.45
CA GLN A 87 -6.80 -5.44 8.80
C GLN A 87 -5.59 -4.52 8.82
N LEU A 88 -5.55 -3.60 9.77
CA LEU A 88 -4.34 -2.81 10.01
C LEU A 88 -3.18 -3.73 10.40
N PHE A 89 -1.98 -3.45 9.90
CA PHE A 89 -0.80 -4.09 10.47
C PHE A 89 -0.68 -3.76 11.94
N LYS A 90 -0.24 -4.75 12.72
CA LYS A 90 -0.15 -4.65 14.18
C LYS A 90 0.79 -3.50 14.58
N GLY A 91 0.29 -2.59 15.40
CA GLY A 91 1.00 -1.39 15.86
C GLY A 91 0.50 -0.10 15.22
N PHE A 92 -0.24 -0.16 14.08
CA PHE A 92 -0.74 1.05 13.44
C PHE A 92 -1.81 1.77 14.27
N SER A 93 -2.68 1.05 14.97
CA SER A 93 -3.67 1.70 15.83
C SER A 93 -3.01 2.62 16.87
N GLU A 94 -1.93 2.16 17.48
CA GLU A 94 -1.15 2.92 18.46
C GLU A 94 -0.39 4.08 17.80
N LEU A 95 0.19 3.84 16.61
CA LEU A 95 0.90 4.86 15.84
C LEU A 95 -0.03 5.99 15.43
N LEU A 96 -1.19 5.69 14.85
CA LEU A 96 -2.17 6.69 14.42
C LEU A 96 -2.70 7.50 15.61
N ASN A 97 -3.05 6.84 16.72
CA ASN A 97 -3.45 7.52 17.96
C ASN A 97 -2.36 8.48 18.45
N LYS A 98 -1.07 8.10 18.34
CA LYS A 98 0.03 8.95 18.74
C LYS A 98 0.18 10.17 17.83
N LEU A 99 0.02 10.01 16.51
CA LEU A 99 0.02 11.12 15.56
C LEU A 99 -1.11 12.11 15.88
N GLU A 100 -2.32 11.60 16.15
CA GLU A 100 -3.48 12.42 16.50
C GLU A 100 -3.26 13.18 17.81
N GLN A 101 -2.76 12.53 18.88
CA GLN A 101 -2.42 13.16 20.14
C GLN A 101 -1.33 14.23 20.00
N GLY A 102 -0.38 14.01 19.10
CA GLY A 102 0.67 14.96 18.75
C GLY A 102 0.22 16.08 17.80
N SER A 103 -1.03 16.06 17.33
CA SER A 103 -1.54 16.95 16.29
C SER A 103 -0.71 16.91 15.00
N VAL A 104 -0.11 15.75 14.69
CA VAL A 104 0.60 15.49 13.45
C VAL A 104 -0.40 14.90 12.44
N PRO A 105 -0.78 15.63 11.40
CA PRO A 105 -1.69 15.11 10.39
C PRO A 105 -1.09 13.91 9.67
N TRP A 106 -1.96 12.99 9.25
CA TRP A 106 -1.55 11.85 8.46
C TRP A 106 -2.51 11.60 7.30
N GLY A 107 -2.04 10.92 6.26
CA GLY A 107 -2.81 10.63 5.06
C GLY A 107 -2.41 9.36 4.37
N ILE A 108 -3.25 8.94 3.44
CA ILE A 108 -3.07 7.77 2.58
C ILE A 108 -2.76 8.23 1.16
N VAL A 109 -1.69 7.70 0.58
CA VAL A 109 -1.31 7.92 -0.81
C VAL A 109 -1.05 6.58 -1.47
N THR A 110 -1.96 6.13 -2.32
CA THR A 110 -1.95 4.77 -2.86
C THR A 110 -2.06 4.72 -4.38
N ASN A 111 -1.54 3.64 -4.99
CA ASN A 111 -1.80 3.29 -6.39
C ASN A 111 -3.04 2.39 -6.56
N LYS A 112 -3.74 2.07 -5.47
CA LYS A 112 -5.02 1.38 -5.51
C LYS A 112 -6.10 2.29 -6.11
N PRO A 113 -6.89 1.83 -7.10
CA PRO A 113 -7.98 2.62 -7.67
C PRO A 113 -8.99 3.12 -6.62
N ARG A 114 -9.51 4.33 -6.84
CA ARG A 114 -10.46 5.02 -5.92
C ARG A 114 -11.60 4.12 -5.48
N LEU A 115 -12.22 3.40 -6.41
CA LEU A 115 -13.33 2.49 -6.11
C LEU A 115 -12.99 1.52 -4.97
N TYR A 116 -11.89 0.79 -5.10
CA TYR A 116 -11.49 -0.23 -4.09
C TYR A 116 -10.93 0.39 -2.82
N THR A 117 -10.36 1.59 -2.91
CA THR A 117 -9.91 2.36 -1.74
C THR A 117 -11.10 2.80 -0.89
N ASP A 118 -12.11 3.36 -1.50
CA ASP A 118 -13.31 3.84 -0.80
C ASP A 118 -14.07 2.67 -0.17
N LEU A 119 -14.29 1.58 -0.92
CA LEU A 119 -14.92 0.36 -0.39
C LEU A 119 -14.16 -0.24 0.79
N LEU A 120 -12.82 -0.25 0.74
CA LEU A 120 -12.00 -0.72 1.84
C LEU A 120 -12.16 0.16 3.08
N LEU A 121 -12.04 1.47 2.91
CA LEU A 121 -12.12 2.43 4.02
C LEU A 121 -13.52 2.50 4.65
N GLU A 122 -14.59 2.28 3.89
CA GLU A 122 -15.96 2.17 4.41
C GLU A 122 -16.14 0.97 5.36
N ARG A 123 -15.41 -0.14 5.10
CA ARG A 123 -15.51 -1.36 5.92
C ARG A 123 -14.52 -1.40 7.08
N MET A 124 -13.51 -0.55 7.06
CA MET A 124 -12.49 -0.49 8.10
C MET A 124 -12.77 0.64 9.11
N PRO A 125 -12.45 0.46 10.39
CA PRO A 125 -12.54 1.51 11.41
C PRO A 125 -11.37 2.51 11.27
N LEU A 126 -11.21 3.09 10.08
CA LEU A 126 -10.09 3.96 9.72
C LEU A 126 -10.60 5.28 9.15
N ALA A 127 -10.66 6.30 9.99
CA ALA A 127 -11.10 7.64 9.60
C ALA A 127 -9.89 8.46 9.10
N CYS A 128 -9.56 8.34 7.80
CA CYS A 128 -8.52 9.14 7.17
C CYS A 128 -9.11 10.35 6.45
N LYS A 129 -8.63 11.55 6.78
CA LYS A 129 -9.10 12.80 6.17
C LYS A 129 -8.47 13.06 4.79
N PHE A 130 -7.24 12.62 4.59
CA PHE A 130 -6.44 12.92 3.40
C PHE A 130 -6.13 11.63 2.66
N VAL A 131 -6.83 11.38 1.55
CA VAL A 131 -6.69 10.17 0.74
C VAL A 131 -6.47 10.58 -0.72
N VAL A 132 -5.33 10.17 -1.28
CA VAL A 132 -4.97 10.41 -2.68
C VAL A 132 -4.85 9.07 -3.42
N CYS A 133 -5.62 8.94 -4.50
CA CYS A 133 -5.68 7.78 -5.37
C CYS A 133 -5.16 8.11 -6.78
N PRO A 134 -4.98 7.11 -7.66
CA PRO A 134 -4.51 7.33 -9.03
C PRO A 134 -5.32 8.35 -9.83
N GLU A 135 -6.62 8.40 -9.62
CA GLU A 135 -7.56 9.25 -10.33
C GLU A 135 -7.41 10.74 -9.98
N ASP A 136 -6.74 11.07 -8.88
CA ASP A 136 -6.55 12.45 -8.42
C ASP A 136 -5.34 13.15 -9.05
N VAL A 137 -4.48 12.39 -9.77
CA VAL A 137 -3.20 12.87 -10.29
C VAL A 137 -2.97 12.45 -11.73
N GLN A 138 -2.04 13.12 -12.41
CA GLN A 138 -1.67 12.73 -13.77
C GLN A 138 -0.70 11.55 -13.80
N ARG A 139 0.18 11.46 -12.82
CA ARG A 139 1.21 10.43 -12.73
C ARG A 139 1.19 9.83 -11.32
N THR A 140 1.03 8.52 -11.26
CA THR A 140 1.04 7.74 -10.01
C THR A 140 2.47 7.44 -9.55
N LYS A 141 2.64 6.94 -8.33
CA LYS A 141 3.94 6.46 -7.85
C LYS A 141 4.57 5.48 -8.87
N PRO A 142 5.83 5.63 -9.25
CA PRO A 142 6.92 6.35 -8.56
C PRO A 142 7.01 7.87 -8.82
N ALA A 143 6.12 8.49 -9.62
CA ALA A 143 6.09 9.94 -9.72
C ALA A 143 5.65 10.58 -8.38
N PRO A 144 6.13 11.80 -8.07
CA PRO A 144 5.84 12.44 -6.78
C PRO A 144 4.46 13.08 -6.68
N ASP A 145 3.69 13.12 -7.78
CA ASP A 145 2.49 13.96 -7.93
C ASP A 145 1.47 13.72 -6.80
N SER A 146 1.21 12.45 -6.44
CA SER A 146 0.26 12.08 -5.39
C SER A 146 0.73 12.47 -3.98
N LEU A 147 2.02 12.35 -3.70
CA LEU A 147 2.61 12.74 -2.43
C LEU A 147 2.57 14.27 -2.27
N LEU A 148 2.93 15.01 -3.32
CA LEU A 148 2.89 16.48 -3.35
C LEU A 148 1.46 16.99 -3.19
N LEU A 149 0.49 16.35 -3.84
CA LEU A 149 -0.93 16.69 -3.68
C LEU A 149 -1.38 16.50 -2.23
N CYS A 150 -1.05 15.37 -1.62
CA CYS A 150 -1.43 15.08 -0.23
C CYS A 150 -0.81 16.09 0.75
N ALA A 151 0.48 16.42 0.60
CA ALA A 151 1.15 17.44 1.41
C ALA A 151 0.49 18.83 1.24
N SER A 152 0.10 19.18 0.01
CA SER A 152 -0.62 20.44 -0.28
C SER A 152 -1.99 20.47 0.38
N MET A 153 -2.74 19.35 0.40
CA MET A 153 -4.04 19.25 1.09
C MET A 153 -3.91 19.43 2.62
N MET A 154 -2.76 19.08 3.18
CA MET A 154 -2.43 19.23 4.59
C MET A 154 -1.81 20.60 4.91
N GLU A 155 -1.50 21.42 3.89
CA GLU A 155 -0.82 22.72 4.03
C GLU A 155 0.58 22.62 4.66
N VAL A 156 1.31 21.51 4.37
CA VAL A 156 2.67 21.26 4.89
C VAL A 156 3.70 21.23 3.76
N GLN A 157 4.95 21.58 4.09
CA GLN A 157 6.06 21.49 3.13
C GLN A 157 6.46 20.01 2.96
N PRO A 158 6.67 19.54 1.72
CA PRO A 158 7.09 18.15 1.47
C PRO A 158 8.35 17.75 2.25
N SER A 159 9.33 18.65 2.39
CA SER A 159 10.57 18.39 3.13
C SER A 159 10.38 18.15 4.64
N SER A 160 9.23 18.52 5.19
CA SER A 160 8.84 18.25 6.58
C SER A 160 7.96 17.01 6.72
N CYS A 161 7.69 16.29 5.62
CA CYS A 161 6.86 15.09 5.61
C CYS A 161 7.69 13.80 5.63
N TRP A 162 7.14 12.77 6.25
CA TRP A 162 7.58 11.39 6.07
C TRP A 162 6.61 10.65 5.15
N TYR A 163 7.15 9.77 4.30
CA TYR A 163 6.36 8.84 3.53
C TYR A 163 6.80 7.40 3.83
N VAL A 164 5.85 6.55 4.19
CA VAL A 164 6.06 5.14 4.54
C VAL A 164 5.45 4.27 3.45
N GLY A 165 6.21 3.32 2.92
CA GLY A 165 5.75 2.37 1.91
C GLY A 165 6.58 1.10 1.86
N ASP A 166 6.04 0.05 1.26
CA ASP A 166 6.64 -1.29 1.22
C ASP A 166 7.19 -1.70 -0.15
N HIS A 167 7.30 -0.74 -1.08
CA HIS A 167 7.79 -1.02 -2.44
C HIS A 167 8.76 0.05 -2.92
N ILE A 168 9.70 -0.32 -3.82
CA ILE A 168 10.67 0.63 -4.39
C ILE A 168 10.02 1.89 -4.97
N ARG A 169 8.84 1.78 -5.61
CA ARG A 169 8.09 2.94 -6.16
C ARG A 169 7.73 3.96 -5.08
N ASP A 170 7.56 3.55 -3.85
CA ASP A 170 7.24 4.42 -2.71
C ASP A 170 8.44 5.26 -2.32
N ILE A 171 9.60 4.62 -2.26
CA ILE A 171 10.87 5.25 -1.93
C ILE A 171 11.28 6.23 -3.04
N GLU A 172 11.10 5.84 -4.31
CA GLU A 172 11.36 6.71 -5.46
C GLU A 172 10.42 7.94 -5.45
N ALA A 173 9.12 7.74 -5.18
CA ALA A 173 8.15 8.84 -5.10
C ALA A 173 8.48 9.79 -3.94
N ALA A 174 8.80 9.26 -2.75
CA ALA A 174 9.20 10.06 -1.59
C ALA A 174 10.44 10.90 -1.89
N ARG A 175 11.48 10.29 -2.45
CA ARG A 175 12.71 11.00 -2.86
C ARG A 175 12.43 12.07 -3.88
N ALA A 176 11.62 11.77 -4.92
CA ALA A 176 11.25 12.73 -5.95
C ALA A 176 10.40 13.89 -5.41
N ALA A 177 9.60 13.66 -4.35
CA ALA A 177 8.84 14.67 -3.65
C ALA A 177 9.67 15.48 -2.63
N GLY A 178 10.91 15.07 -2.34
CA GLY A 178 11.75 15.67 -1.31
C GLY A 178 11.30 15.37 0.13
N MET A 179 10.58 14.25 0.31
CA MET A 179 10.14 13.75 1.62
C MET A 179 11.16 12.77 2.20
N THR A 180 11.14 12.59 3.53
CA THR A 180 11.87 11.50 4.17
C THR A 180 11.18 10.17 3.85
N SER A 181 11.93 9.23 3.29
CA SER A 181 11.43 7.91 2.88
C SER A 181 11.65 6.86 3.98
N ILE A 182 10.62 6.06 4.27
CA ILE A 182 10.66 4.97 5.24
C ILE A 182 10.20 3.69 4.55
N ALA A 183 11.09 2.71 4.43
CA ALA A 183 10.79 1.40 3.85
C ALA A 183 10.18 0.48 4.92
N ALA A 184 8.96 0.02 4.69
CA ALA A 184 8.22 -0.91 5.54
C ALA A 184 8.57 -2.35 5.18
N LEU A 185 9.54 -2.95 5.90
CA LEU A 185 10.04 -4.30 5.63
C LEU A 185 9.06 -5.43 6.00
N PHE A 186 7.96 -5.09 6.64
CA PHE A 186 6.88 -6.00 7.00
C PHE A 186 5.80 -6.15 5.91
N GLY A 187 5.94 -5.41 4.79
CA GLY A 187 4.98 -5.37 3.69
C GLY A 187 5.08 -6.54 2.70
N TYR A 188 4.66 -6.29 1.46
CA TYR A 188 4.59 -7.32 0.40
C TYR A 188 5.84 -7.29 -0.47
N ILE A 189 6.98 -7.66 0.11
CA ILE A 189 8.28 -7.68 -0.55
C ILE A 189 8.49 -9.05 -1.17
N GLU A 190 8.81 -9.11 -2.48
CA GLU A 190 9.14 -10.36 -3.14
C GLU A 190 10.46 -10.93 -2.60
N GLU A 191 10.56 -12.26 -2.50
CA GLU A 191 11.77 -12.94 -2.02
C GLU A 191 13.02 -12.58 -2.85
N SER A 192 12.82 -12.23 -4.13
CA SER A 192 13.89 -11.82 -5.05
C SER A 192 14.37 -10.38 -4.86
N GLU A 193 13.64 -9.54 -4.13
CA GLU A 193 13.99 -8.14 -3.92
C GLU A 193 14.92 -7.94 -2.72
N ASP A 194 15.85 -7.00 -2.87
CA ASP A 194 16.65 -6.48 -1.77
C ASP A 194 16.20 -5.05 -1.40
N PRO A 195 15.40 -4.88 -0.34
CA PRO A 195 14.93 -3.56 0.07
C PRO A 195 16.07 -2.58 0.43
N GLN A 196 17.25 -3.09 0.83
CA GLN A 196 18.40 -2.24 1.12
C GLN A 196 18.92 -1.52 -0.14
N ALA A 197 18.70 -2.12 -1.32
CA ALA A 197 19.03 -1.49 -2.60
C ALA A 197 18.12 -0.29 -2.94
N TRP A 198 16.97 -0.12 -2.30
CA TRP A 198 16.06 1.01 -2.53
C TRP A 198 16.60 2.35 -2.04
N GLN A 199 17.59 2.32 -1.13
CA GLN A 199 18.21 3.52 -0.57
C GLN A 199 17.21 4.45 0.14
N ALA A 200 16.32 3.88 0.97
CA ALA A 200 15.44 4.63 1.83
C ALA A 200 16.22 5.34 2.96
N ASP A 201 15.69 6.44 3.46
CA ASP A 201 16.31 7.14 4.60
C ASP A 201 16.22 6.31 5.89
N HIS A 202 15.13 5.54 6.06
CA HIS A 202 14.93 4.62 7.18
C HIS A 202 14.33 3.30 6.71
N TYR A 203 14.58 2.24 7.49
CA TYR A 203 14.02 0.90 7.30
C TYR A 203 13.39 0.46 8.61
N VAL A 204 12.16 -0.05 8.56
CA VAL A 204 11.41 -0.46 9.75
C VAL A 204 10.83 -1.86 9.57
N ASN A 205 10.97 -2.70 10.60
CA ASN A 205 10.48 -4.08 10.57
C ASN A 205 9.05 -4.21 11.11
N ASP A 206 8.55 -3.18 11.75
CA ASP A 206 7.17 -3.09 12.24
C ASP A 206 6.77 -1.62 12.48
N PRO A 207 5.46 -1.32 12.65
CA PRO A 207 4.98 0.04 12.93
C PRO A 207 5.43 0.63 14.27
N TYR A 208 5.87 -0.20 15.24
CA TYR A 208 6.40 0.31 16.52
C TYR A 208 7.74 1.03 16.33
N GLU A 209 8.55 0.60 15.34
CA GLU A 209 9.80 1.30 14.99
C GLU A 209 9.52 2.69 14.42
N ILE A 210 8.42 2.89 13.64
CA ILE A 210 7.99 4.23 13.20
C ILE A 210 7.65 5.09 14.42
N THR A 211 6.97 4.50 15.40
CA THR A 211 6.63 5.17 16.66
C THR A 211 7.88 5.55 17.45
N ALA A 212 8.93 4.76 17.42
CA ALA A 212 10.23 5.04 18.04
C ALA A 212 10.95 6.20 17.35
N LEU A 213 10.97 6.20 16.00
CA LEU A 213 11.51 7.30 15.19
C LEU A 213 10.83 8.63 15.51
N LEU A 214 9.48 8.68 15.61
CA LEU A 214 8.72 9.86 16.00
C LEU A 214 9.12 10.39 17.38
N SER A 215 9.58 9.50 18.26
CA SER A 215 9.98 9.85 19.64
C SER A 215 11.46 10.26 19.75
N GLY A 216 12.24 10.23 18.67
CA GLY A 216 13.67 10.47 18.67
C GLY A 216 14.47 9.41 19.46
N LYS A 217 13.95 8.18 19.55
CA LYS A 217 14.53 7.04 20.30
C LYS A 217 15.12 5.94 19.41
N ALA A 218 15.26 6.20 18.11
CA ALA A 218 15.86 5.27 17.16
C ALA A 218 17.32 5.61 16.89
#